data_55735196a55109cddc6a10df2b7a1e54
#
_entry.id   55735196a55109cddc6a10df2b7a1e54
#
_cell.length_a   1.000
_cell.length_b   1.000
_cell.length_c   1.000
_cell.angle_alpha   90.00
_cell.angle_beta   90.00
_cell.angle_gamma   90.00
#
_symmetry.space_group_name_H-M   'P 1'
#
loop_
_entity.id
_entity.type
_entity.pdbx_description
1 polymer ?
#
loop_
_entity_poly.entity_id
_entity_poly.type
_entity_poly.pdbx_seq_one_letter_code
_entity_poly.pdbx_strand_id
1 'polypeptide(L)'
;MIKSGCPITGFINQYPPQRYMRSSRIVPLLLCFVMLSASIAGCLGSGGDSDKAPSPIDMIVYYETTSGTIVEEIRSGSQISENGVELSFDFARTTSQNGQMKSFYVIPGDGTSQIEVNADETAEIGYTYMTHGLFTVYMGAIDDQGNDNNISITVRIEKQILWSDQNTASPREMNIDTQPDCECQPPEFIKIESTVVNRQDFPFGGSQDTVSWHLNDPAEEEQGTHTEIIGDDQDASWNYDQYNVMEGIWILSVVIDQGEDNIDVEHDVTIKYLAEESEPNPFPVGEE
;
A
#
# COMPACT_ATOMS: atom_id res chain seq x y z
N MET A 1 46.95 2.48 53.26
CA MET A 1 46.27 2.93 54.47
C MET A 1 44.78 3.14 54.15
N ILE A 2 44.00 2.41 54.86
CA ILE A 2 42.61 2.51 55.28
C ILE A 2 41.56 2.02 54.27
N LYS A 3 41.00 0.83 54.68
CA LYS A 3 39.77 0.13 54.27
C LYS A 3 38.53 0.86 54.81
N SER A 4 37.44 0.74 54.07
CA SER A 4 36.08 0.48 54.63
C SER A 4 35.16 0.30 53.43
N GLY A 5 34.42 -0.72 53.19
CA GLY A 5 33.56 -1.48 54.08
C GLY A 5 32.14 -1.22 53.70
N CYS A 6 31.57 -2.06 52.79
CA CYS A 6 30.16 -2.03 52.35
C CYS A 6 29.34 -2.95 53.27
N PRO A 7 28.09 -2.67 53.62
CA PRO A 7 27.16 -3.73 53.99
C PRO A 7 26.01 -3.86 52.96
N ILE A 8 25.79 -5.10 52.57
CA ILE A 8 24.64 -5.62 51.83
C ILE A 8 23.44 -5.70 52.80
N THR A 9 22.34 -5.06 52.42
CA THR A 9 21.04 -5.29 53.11
C THR A 9 20.10 -5.96 52.10
N GLY A 10 19.83 -7.25 52.36
CA GLY A 10 18.83 -8.03 51.67
C GLY A 10 17.41 -7.61 52.09
N PHE A 11 16.53 -7.44 51.10
CA PHE A 11 15.09 -7.33 51.33
C PHE A 11 14.44 -8.68 51.10
N ILE A 12 13.88 -9.24 52.16
CA ILE A 12 13.03 -10.42 52.17
C ILE A 12 11.61 -9.95 51.86
N ASN A 13 11.07 -10.39 50.73
CA ASN A 13 9.68 -10.16 50.35
C ASN A 13 8.80 -11.22 51.03
N GLN A 14 8.03 -10.83 52.08
CA GLN A 14 7.02 -11.66 52.71
C GLN A 14 5.69 -11.51 51.98
N TYR A 15 5.18 -12.60 51.40
CA TYR A 15 3.81 -12.72 50.89
C TYR A 15 2.84 -12.97 52.04
N PRO A 16 1.66 -12.31 52.11
CA PRO A 16 0.63 -12.61 53.10
C PRO A 16 -0.18 -13.87 52.69
N PRO A 17 -0.72 -14.62 53.67
CA PRO A 17 -1.44 -15.87 53.41
C PRO A 17 -2.82 -15.61 52.81
N GLN A 18 -3.14 -16.34 51.76
CA GLN A 18 -4.46 -16.39 51.11
C GLN A 18 -5.52 -16.97 52.07
N ARG A 19 -6.55 -16.19 52.38
CA ARG A 19 -7.75 -16.68 53.09
C ARG A 19 -8.67 -17.42 52.12
N TYR A 20 -8.88 -18.69 52.36
CA TYR A 20 -9.87 -19.53 51.67
C TYR A 20 -11.29 -19.06 52.03
N MET A 21 -12.00 -18.43 51.08
CA MET A 21 -13.44 -18.17 51.24
C MET A 21 -14.23 -19.41 50.78
N ARG A 22 -14.97 -19.97 51.70
CA ARG A 22 -15.89 -21.11 51.53
C ARG A 22 -17.10 -20.62 50.70
N SER A 23 -17.12 -20.90 49.43
CA SER A 23 -18.22 -20.56 48.50
C SER A 23 -19.47 -21.39 48.80
N SER A 24 -20.54 -20.72 49.17
CA SER A 24 -21.88 -21.29 49.35
C SER A 24 -22.45 -21.74 48.00
N ARG A 25 -22.92 -22.97 47.91
CA ARG A 25 -23.42 -23.61 46.66
C ARG A 25 -24.76 -23.04 46.12
N ILE A 26 -25.27 -21.95 46.67
CA ILE A 26 -26.57 -21.35 46.30
C ILE A 26 -26.42 -20.26 45.22
N VAL A 27 -25.25 -19.62 45.12
CA VAL A 27 -25.01 -18.52 44.18
C VAL A 27 -25.00 -18.93 42.71
N PRO A 28 -24.47 -20.13 42.31
CA PRO A 28 -24.49 -20.52 40.90
C PRO A 28 -25.88 -20.81 40.32
N LEU A 29 -26.84 -21.19 41.17
CA LEU A 29 -28.18 -21.50 40.66
C LEU A 29 -29.01 -20.24 40.35
N LEU A 30 -28.76 -19.15 41.08
CA LEU A 30 -29.42 -17.86 40.83
C LEU A 30 -28.82 -17.15 39.59
N LEU A 31 -27.51 -17.32 39.35
CA LEU A 31 -26.84 -16.78 38.17
C LEU A 31 -27.28 -17.46 36.87
N CYS A 32 -27.54 -18.80 36.91
CA CYS A 32 -28.05 -19.51 35.73
C CYS A 32 -29.48 -19.08 35.36
N PHE A 33 -30.32 -18.70 36.34
CA PHE A 33 -31.69 -18.25 36.06
C PHE A 33 -31.72 -16.84 35.44
N VAL A 34 -30.78 -15.95 35.83
CA VAL A 34 -30.64 -14.60 35.22
C VAL A 34 -30.08 -14.69 33.80
N MET A 35 -29.18 -15.66 33.50
CA MET A 35 -28.64 -15.85 32.13
C MET A 35 -29.66 -16.48 31.18
N LEU A 36 -30.61 -17.31 31.68
CA LEU A 36 -31.66 -17.86 30.82
C LEU A 36 -32.76 -16.85 30.46
N SER A 37 -32.97 -15.82 31.27
CA SER A 37 -33.94 -14.76 30.98
C SER A 37 -33.40 -13.66 30.05
N ALA A 38 -32.07 -13.53 29.93
CA ALA A 38 -31.45 -12.58 29.01
C ALA A 38 -31.41 -13.07 27.54
N SER A 39 -31.58 -14.37 27.29
CA SER A 39 -31.52 -14.93 25.94
C SER A 39 -32.84 -14.82 25.14
N ILE A 40 -33.93 -14.31 25.74
CA ILE A 40 -35.20 -14.08 25.04
C ILE A 40 -35.42 -12.60 24.66
N ALA A 41 -34.61 -11.70 25.20
CA ALA A 41 -34.67 -10.26 24.89
C ALA A 41 -33.79 -9.83 23.69
N GLY A 42 -33.04 -10.79 23.09
CA GLY A 42 -32.09 -10.53 22.01
C GLY A 42 -32.66 -10.59 20.58
N CYS A 43 -33.94 -10.92 20.39
CA CYS A 43 -34.54 -11.07 19.06
C CYS A 43 -35.64 -10.07 18.71
N LEU A 44 -35.72 -8.93 19.39
CA LEU A 44 -36.61 -7.81 19.04
C LEU A 44 -35.88 -6.47 18.88
N GLY A 45 -34.58 -6.55 18.59
CA GLY A 45 -33.86 -5.46 17.94
C GLY A 45 -34.04 -5.61 16.43
N SER A 46 -35.18 -5.20 15.91
CA SER A 46 -35.24 -4.76 14.52
C SER A 46 -34.26 -3.62 14.40
N GLY A 47 -33.03 -3.92 14.00
CA GLY A 47 -32.22 -2.96 13.30
C GLY A 47 -33.10 -2.47 12.15
N GLY A 48 -33.59 -1.27 12.28
CA GLY A 48 -34.20 -0.60 11.16
C GLY A 48 -33.10 -0.40 10.12
N ASP A 49 -32.98 -1.34 9.19
CA ASP A 49 -32.77 -0.96 7.84
C ASP A 49 -33.91 -0.01 7.56
N SER A 50 -33.62 1.28 7.60
CA SER A 50 -34.49 2.23 6.97
C SER A 50 -34.64 1.70 5.55
N ASP A 51 -35.83 1.17 5.22
CA ASP A 51 -36.28 0.92 3.86
C ASP A 51 -36.22 2.26 3.11
N LYS A 52 -35.00 2.69 2.78
CA LYS A 52 -34.77 3.78 1.85
C LYS A 52 -35.32 3.22 0.54
N ALA A 53 -36.39 3.82 0.04
CA ALA A 53 -36.91 3.44 -1.26
C ALA A 53 -35.74 3.38 -2.26
N PRO A 54 -35.70 2.39 -3.14
CA PRO A 54 -34.62 2.30 -4.12
C PRO A 54 -34.49 3.63 -4.87
N SER A 55 -33.26 4.07 -5.07
CA SER A 55 -33.00 5.30 -5.81
C SER A 55 -33.64 5.22 -7.20
N PRO A 56 -34.28 6.29 -7.70
CA PRO A 56 -34.81 6.29 -9.06
C PRO A 56 -33.70 6.39 -10.12
N ILE A 57 -32.45 6.53 -9.72
CA ILE A 57 -31.30 6.60 -10.62
C ILE A 57 -30.80 5.20 -10.92
N ASP A 58 -30.80 4.82 -12.19
CA ASP A 58 -30.20 3.60 -12.72
C ASP A 58 -28.74 3.92 -13.10
N MET A 59 -27.80 3.41 -12.29
CA MET A 59 -26.36 3.66 -12.43
C MET A 59 -25.75 2.69 -13.45
N ILE A 60 -25.28 3.24 -14.56
CA ILE A 60 -24.47 2.53 -15.57
C ILE A 60 -23.22 3.37 -15.83
N VAL A 61 -22.07 2.85 -15.40
CA VAL A 61 -20.78 3.53 -15.57
C VAL A 61 -19.82 2.59 -16.28
N TYR A 62 -19.19 3.05 -17.36
CA TYR A 62 -18.19 2.31 -18.10
C TYR A 62 -16.79 2.79 -17.74
N TYR A 63 -15.84 1.84 -17.69
CA TYR A 63 -14.42 2.09 -17.46
C TYR A 63 -13.60 0.92 -18.04
N GLU A 64 -12.51 1.26 -18.73
CA GLU A 64 -11.69 0.30 -19.50
C GLU A 64 -10.73 -0.49 -18.60
N THR A 65 -10.28 0.10 -17.50
CA THR A 65 -9.34 -0.54 -16.56
C THR A 65 -9.63 -0.12 -15.12
N THR A 66 -9.21 -0.97 -14.21
CA THR A 66 -9.29 -0.80 -12.75
C THR A 66 -7.93 -0.98 -12.09
N SER A 67 -6.85 -1.02 -12.89
CA SER A 67 -5.49 -1.13 -12.38
C SER A 67 -4.50 -0.43 -13.28
N GLY A 68 -3.30 -0.17 -12.73
CA GLY A 68 -2.19 0.37 -13.47
C GLY A 68 -0.93 0.46 -12.62
N THR A 69 0.16 0.93 -13.24
CA THR A 69 1.45 1.09 -12.59
C THR A 69 1.98 2.50 -12.81
N ILE A 70 2.23 3.23 -11.74
CA ILE A 70 2.97 4.49 -11.76
C ILE A 70 4.42 4.15 -12.05
N VAL A 71 5.05 4.88 -12.97
CA VAL A 71 6.47 4.70 -13.28
C VAL A 71 7.23 5.96 -12.92
N GLU A 72 8.14 5.82 -11.96
CA GLU A 72 9.07 6.87 -11.52
C GLU A 72 10.49 6.56 -12.01
N GLU A 73 11.16 7.54 -12.62
CA GLU A 73 12.55 7.44 -13.02
C GLU A 73 13.43 8.35 -12.19
N ILE A 74 14.47 7.79 -11.55
CA ILE A 74 15.44 8.49 -10.71
C ILE A 74 16.83 8.23 -11.23
N ARG A 75 17.62 9.29 -11.43
CA ARG A 75 19.04 9.20 -11.82
C ARG A 75 19.90 9.98 -10.84
N SER A 76 20.94 9.33 -10.33
CA SER A 76 21.88 9.91 -9.39
C SER A 76 21.21 10.67 -8.25
N GLY A 77 20.12 10.08 -7.69
CA GLY A 77 19.34 10.65 -6.60
C GLY A 77 18.42 11.81 -6.98
N SER A 78 18.22 12.09 -8.26
CA SER A 78 17.30 13.12 -8.75
C SER A 78 16.16 12.48 -9.55
N GLN A 79 14.92 12.82 -9.21
CA GLN A 79 13.74 12.41 -9.99
C GLN A 79 13.78 13.05 -11.38
N ILE A 80 13.68 12.25 -12.41
CA ILE A 80 13.68 12.67 -13.83
C ILE A 80 12.26 12.77 -14.36
N SER A 81 11.43 11.76 -14.05
CA SER A 81 10.03 11.71 -14.47
C SER A 81 9.20 10.88 -13.49
N GLU A 82 7.91 11.15 -13.46
CA GLU A 82 6.90 10.34 -12.81
C GLU A 82 5.64 10.36 -13.67
N ASN A 83 5.18 9.19 -14.07
CA ASN A 83 3.99 9.03 -14.90
C ASN A 83 2.91 8.34 -14.07
N GLY A 84 1.83 9.05 -13.79
CA GLY A 84 0.66 8.53 -13.08
C GLY A 84 -0.19 7.59 -13.94
N VAL A 85 -1.23 7.03 -13.33
CA VAL A 85 -2.21 6.15 -13.97
C VAL A 85 -3.50 6.91 -14.17
N GLU A 86 -3.89 7.15 -15.42
CA GLU A 86 -5.15 7.80 -15.77
C GLU A 86 -6.27 6.76 -15.91
N LEU A 87 -7.39 6.99 -15.20
CA LEU A 87 -8.63 6.24 -15.36
C LEU A 87 -9.74 7.20 -15.79
N SER A 88 -10.63 6.70 -16.66
CA SER A 88 -11.80 7.43 -17.11
C SER A 88 -13.07 6.66 -16.80
N PHE A 89 -14.11 7.39 -16.36
CA PHE A 89 -15.42 6.89 -15.98
C PHE A 89 -16.50 7.56 -16.82
N ASP A 90 -17.20 6.77 -17.65
CA ASP A 90 -18.26 7.25 -18.53
C ASP A 90 -19.64 6.94 -17.96
N PHE A 91 -20.42 7.96 -17.66
CA PHE A 91 -21.77 7.93 -17.10
C PHE A 91 -22.87 8.13 -18.16
N ALA A 92 -22.54 8.16 -19.45
CA ALA A 92 -23.49 8.54 -20.51
C ALA A 92 -24.76 7.68 -20.57
N ARG A 93 -24.75 6.48 -19.98
CA ARG A 93 -25.93 5.59 -19.90
C ARG A 93 -26.65 5.64 -18.56
N THR A 94 -26.14 6.41 -17.59
CA THR A 94 -26.81 6.62 -16.29
C THR A 94 -28.04 7.49 -16.47
N THR A 95 -29.20 7.05 -15.96
CA THR A 95 -30.48 7.74 -16.13
C THR A 95 -31.28 7.82 -14.84
N SER A 96 -32.19 8.80 -14.73
CA SER A 96 -33.19 8.89 -13.66
C SER A 96 -34.60 8.62 -14.20
N GLN A 97 -35.40 7.86 -13.45
CA GLN A 97 -36.80 7.61 -13.75
C GLN A 97 -37.71 8.81 -13.38
N ASN A 98 -37.24 9.69 -12.49
CA ASN A 98 -38.04 10.73 -11.90
C ASN A 98 -37.59 12.14 -12.30
N GLY A 99 -36.46 12.30 -13.00
CA GLY A 99 -35.90 13.59 -13.37
C GLY A 99 -34.86 13.49 -14.48
N GLN A 100 -34.14 14.59 -14.68
CA GLN A 100 -32.96 14.63 -15.56
C GLN A 100 -31.70 14.57 -14.72
N MET A 101 -30.63 14.00 -15.27
CA MET A 101 -29.34 14.01 -14.60
C MET A 101 -28.83 15.44 -14.46
N LYS A 102 -28.36 15.80 -13.27
CA LYS A 102 -27.84 17.11 -12.92
C LYS A 102 -26.33 17.11 -12.84
N SER A 103 -25.75 16.12 -12.15
CA SER A 103 -24.30 15.99 -12.01
C SER A 103 -23.88 14.55 -11.87
N PHE A 104 -22.62 14.28 -12.24
CA PHE A 104 -21.90 13.05 -11.97
C PHE A 104 -20.70 13.34 -11.09
N TYR A 105 -20.31 12.38 -10.25
CA TYR A 105 -19.15 12.56 -9.40
C TYR A 105 -18.33 11.28 -9.23
N VAL A 106 -17.05 11.49 -8.91
CA VAL A 106 -16.09 10.43 -8.54
C VAL A 106 -15.38 10.85 -7.27
N ILE A 107 -15.25 9.91 -6.33
CA ILE A 107 -14.38 10.01 -5.14
C ILE A 107 -13.29 8.97 -5.33
N PRO A 108 -12.03 9.38 -5.64
CA PRO A 108 -10.96 8.47 -6.03
C PRO A 108 -10.48 7.52 -4.93
N GLY A 109 -10.66 7.89 -3.65
CA GLY A 109 -10.28 7.05 -2.51
C GLY A 109 -8.85 7.21 -2.01
N ASP A 110 -8.04 8.07 -2.64
CA ASP A 110 -6.66 8.38 -2.28
C ASP A 110 -6.51 9.65 -1.41
N GLY A 111 -7.60 10.06 -0.73
CA GLY A 111 -7.66 11.30 0.04
C GLY A 111 -8.02 12.53 -0.78
N THR A 112 -8.06 12.43 -2.10
CA THR A 112 -8.53 13.50 -2.98
C THR A 112 -10.04 13.73 -2.79
N SER A 113 -10.43 15.01 -2.77
CA SER A 113 -11.83 15.39 -2.67
C SER A 113 -12.65 14.91 -3.87
N GLN A 114 -13.98 14.81 -3.68
CA GLN A 114 -14.93 14.51 -4.75
C GLN A 114 -14.70 15.42 -5.96
N ILE A 115 -14.66 14.81 -7.14
CA ILE A 115 -14.65 15.47 -8.44
C ILE A 115 -16.08 15.39 -8.96
N GLU A 116 -16.68 16.54 -9.31
CA GLU A 116 -18.06 16.62 -9.78
C GLU A 116 -18.11 17.39 -11.10
N VAL A 117 -18.91 16.90 -12.04
CA VAL A 117 -19.15 17.54 -13.33
C VAL A 117 -20.65 17.75 -13.54
N ASN A 118 -21.01 18.80 -14.30
CA ASN A 118 -22.38 19.06 -14.70
C ASN A 118 -22.77 18.09 -15.83
N ALA A 119 -23.89 17.37 -15.67
CA ALA A 119 -24.38 16.40 -16.64
C ALA A 119 -24.78 17.04 -18.00
N ASP A 120 -25.10 18.35 -18.03
CA ASP A 120 -25.37 19.09 -19.28
C ASP A 120 -24.07 19.38 -20.07
N GLU A 121 -22.89 19.30 -19.44
CA GLU A 121 -21.59 19.62 -20.06
C GLU A 121 -20.82 18.37 -20.48
N THR A 122 -20.74 17.38 -19.59
CA THR A 122 -20.05 16.11 -19.84
C THR A 122 -20.62 14.98 -18.99
N ALA A 123 -20.53 13.79 -19.52
CA ALA A 123 -20.82 12.54 -18.79
C ALA A 123 -19.55 11.75 -18.45
N GLU A 124 -18.35 12.31 -18.71
CA GLU A 124 -17.09 11.63 -18.49
C GLU A 124 -16.26 12.35 -17.41
N ILE A 125 -15.66 11.56 -16.51
CA ILE A 125 -14.74 12.05 -15.48
C ILE A 125 -13.45 11.26 -15.58
N GLY A 126 -12.35 11.96 -15.91
CA GLY A 126 -10.99 11.43 -15.87
C GLY A 126 -10.34 11.73 -14.52
N TYR A 127 -9.52 10.79 -14.04
CA TYR A 127 -8.69 10.97 -12.86
C TYR A 127 -7.33 10.31 -13.02
N THR A 128 -6.25 10.98 -12.56
CA THR A 128 -4.89 10.46 -12.62
C THR A 128 -4.39 10.18 -11.20
N TYR A 129 -4.12 8.91 -10.91
CA TYR A 129 -3.47 8.50 -9.66
C TYR A 129 -1.97 8.76 -9.73
N MET A 130 -1.44 9.43 -8.71
CA MET A 130 0.00 9.71 -8.54
C MET A 130 0.58 8.99 -7.31
N THR A 131 -0.23 8.20 -6.61
CA THR A 131 0.15 7.40 -5.45
C THR A 131 -0.32 5.96 -5.60
N HIS A 132 0.45 5.00 -5.10
CA HIS A 132 0.11 3.59 -5.15
C HIS A 132 -0.83 3.20 -4.00
N GLY A 133 -1.65 2.17 -4.21
CA GLY A 133 -2.59 1.69 -3.21
C GLY A 133 -3.72 0.84 -3.77
N LEU A 134 -4.59 0.38 -2.88
CA LEU A 134 -5.87 -0.26 -3.18
C LEU A 134 -7.00 0.71 -2.82
N PHE A 135 -7.52 1.40 -3.82
CA PHE A 135 -8.48 2.48 -3.62
C PHE A 135 -9.92 1.99 -3.77
N THR A 136 -10.78 2.37 -2.83
CA THR A 136 -12.23 2.24 -3.01
C THR A 136 -12.73 3.50 -3.69
N VAL A 137 -13.06 3.38 -4.96
CA VAL A 137 -13.60 4.48 -5.79
C VAL A 137 -15.10 4.47 -5.70
N TYR A 138 -15.70 5.61 -5.34
CA TYR A 138 -17.14 5.80 -5.42
C TYR A 138 -17.48 6.63 -6.65
N MET A 139 -18.38 6.11 -7.47
CA MET A 139 -18.92 6.78 -8.66
C MET A 139 -20.39 7.04 -8.44
N GLY A 140 -20.84 8.27 -8.57
CA GLY A 140 -22.21 8.63 -8.25
C GLY A 140 -22.84 9.63 -9.20
N ALA A 141 -24.15 9.76 -9.07
CA ALA A 141 -24.97 10.63 -9.90
C ALA A 141 -26.09 11.27 -9.10
N ILE A 142 -26.39 12.53 -9.41
CA ILE A 142 -27.45 13.32 -8.79
C ILE A 142 -28.39 13.81 -9.87
N ASP A 143 -29.71 13.68 -9.67
CA ASP A 143 -30.72 14.22 -10.57
C ASP A 143 -31.21 15.61 -10.14
N ASP A 144 -32.05 16.24 -10.97
CA ASP A 144 -32.62 17.56 -10.73
C ASP A 144 -33.69 17.59 -9.61
N GLN A 145 -34.13 16.41 -9.14
CA GLN A 145 -35.02 16.26 -7.98
C GLN A 145 -34.23 16.10 -6.68
N GLY A 146 -32.88 16.02 -6.75
CA GLY A 146 -31.99 15.82 -5.60
C GLY A 146 -31.91 14.38 -5.15
N ASN A 147 -32.31 13.42 -5.99
CA ASN A 147 -31.99 12.02 -5.72
C ASN A 147 -30.51 11.77 -6.00
N ASP A 148 -29.89 10.92 -5.19
CA ASP A 148 -28.49 10.53 -5.26
C ASP A 148 -28.41 9.01 -5.30
N ASN A 149 -27.54 8.47 -6.16
CA ASN A 149 -27.17 7.06 -6.18
C ASN A 149 -25.68 6.93 -6.49
N ASN A 150 -25.04 5.88 -5.93
CA ASN A 150 -23.64 5.60 -6.21
C ASN A 150 -23.37 4.10 -6.20
N ILE A 151 -22.27 3.73 -6.88
CA ILE A 151 -21.65 2.41 -6.87
C ILE A 151 -20.19 2.55 -6.48
N SER A 152 -19.56 1.48 -6.04
CA SER A 152 -18.14 1.48 -5.73
C SER A 152 -17.42 0.34 -6.42
N ILE A 153 -16.14 0.57 -6.74
CA ILE A 153 -15.21 -0.41 -7.27
C ILE A 153 -13.89 -0.35 -6.50
N THR A 154 -13.10 -1.41 -6.60
CA THR A 154 -11.71 -1.43 -6.13
C THR A 154 -10.78 -1.17 -7.31
N VAL A 155 -9.89 -0.19 -7.15
CA VAL A 155 -8.82 0.15 -8.10
C VAL A 155 -7.48 -0.18 -7.47
N ARG A 156 -6.61 -0.89 -8.21
CA ARG A 156 -5.27 -1.26 -7.78
C ARG A 156 -4.22 -0.48 -8.56
N ILE A 157 -3.43 0.34 -7.85
CA ILE A 157 -2.34 1.11 -8.43
C ILE A 157 -1.03 0.63 -7.80
N GLU A 158 -0.15 0.10 -8.63
CA GLU A 158 1.21 -0.30 -8.28
C GLU A 158 2.20 0.82 -8.56
N LYS A 159 3.44 0.71 -8.05
CA LYS A 159 4.51 1.67 -8.37
C LYS A 159 5.78 0.95 -8.79
N GLN A 160 6.33 1.33 -9.92
CA GLN A 160 7.65 0.91 -10.41
C GLN A 160 8.61 2.08 -10.31
N ILE A 161 9.79 1.85 -9.76
CA ILE A 161 10.85 2.84 -9.61
C ILE A 161 12.06 2.34 -10.41
N LEU A 162 12.40 3.07 -11.47
CA LEU A 162 13.59 2.86 -12.29
C LEU A 162 14.68 3.78 -11.76
N TRP A 163 15.66 3.21 -11.07
CA TRP A 163 16.73 3.97 -10.43
C TRP A 163 18.09 3.65 -11.06
N SER A 164 18.93 4.65 -11.25
CA SER A 164 20.28 4.45 -11.74
C SER A 164 21.30 5.43 -11.14
N ASP A 165 22.51 4.92 -10.88
CA ASP A 165 23.68 5.72 -10.53
C ASP A 165 24.85 5.19 -11.36
N GLN A 166 25.49 6.06 -12.11
CA GLN A 166 26.48 5.65 -13.11
C GLN A 166 27.85 6.20 -12.78
N ASN A 167 28.88 5.41 -13.09
CA ASN A 167 30.30 5.75 -12.99
C ASN A 167 30.65 6.28 -11.57
N THR A 168 30.32 5.51 -10.54
CA THR A 168 30.48 5.88 -9.15
C THR A 168 31.28 4.86 -8.34
N ALA A 169 32.20 5.33 -7.50
CA ALA A 169 32.87 4.53 -6.49
C ALA A 169 32.10 4.49 -5.14
N SER A 170 30.98 5.22 -5.06
CA SER A 170 30.13 5.27 -3.87
C SER A 170 28.67 5.43 -4.31
N PRO A 171 28.01 4.34 -4.67
CA PRO A 171 26.61 4.37 -5.08
C PRO A 171 25.73 4.98 -3.98
N ARG A 172 24.73 5.75 -4.41
CA ARG A 172 23.74 6.30 -3.48
C ARG A 172 22.72 5.23 -3.09
N GLU A 173 22.22 5.37 -1.90
CA GLU A 173 21.09 4.58 -1.44
C GLU A 173 19.80 4.98 -2.18
N MET A 174 18.96 3.99 -2.46
CA MET A 174 17.64 4.16 -3.02
C MET A 174 16.60 4.05 -1.91
N ASN A 175 15.75 5.06 -1.77
CA ASN A 175 14.58 5.02 -0.90
C ASN A 175 13.38 4.42 -1.63
N ILE A 176 12.71 3.46 -1.00
CA ILE A 176 11.48 2.82 -1.49
C ILE A 176 10.39 3.17 -0.49
N ASP A 177 9.50 4.08 -0.84
CA ASP A 177 8.37 4.45 0.01
C ASP A 177 7.22 3.48 -0.24
N THR A 178 6.90 2.69 0.79
CA THR A 178 5.83 1.69 0.77
C THR A 178 4.57 2.14 1.51
N GLN A 179 4.56 3.39 2.00
CA GLN A 179 3.40 3.97 2.66
C GLN A 179 2.35 4.34 1.61
N PRO A 180 1.17 3.69 1.57
CA PRO A 180 0.10 4.14 0.69
C PRO A 180 -0.54 5.43 1.24
N ASP A 181 -0.97 6.33 0.35
CA ASP A 181 -1.69 7.55 0.74
C ASP A 181 -3.20 7.30 0.99
N CYS A 182 -3.55 6.15 1.55
CA CYS A 182 -4.92 5.77 1.88
C CYS A 182 -4.97 4.94 3.17
N GLU A 183 -6.15 4.87 3.78
CA GLU A 183 -6.44 3.89 4.84
C GLU A 183 -6.71 2.51 4.20
N CYS A 184 -5.76 2.00 3.42
CA CYS A 184 -5.85 0.73 2.71
C CYS A 184 -4.80 -0.26 3.21
N GLN A 185 -4.82 -1.48 2.69
CA GLN A 185 -3.82 -2.48 3.06
C GLN A 185 -2.43 -2.09 2.55
N PRO A 186 -1.37 -2.36 3.31
CA PRO A 186 0.00 -2.18 2.84
C PRO A 186 0.28 -3.11 1.64
N PRO A 187 1.32 -2.81 0.84
CA PRO A 187 1.72 -3.71 -0.24
C PRO A 187 2.15 -5.06 0.31
N GLU A 188 1.85 -6.14 -0.44
CA GLU A 188 2.23 -7.50 -0.04
C GLU A 188 3.69 -7.79 -0.25
N PHE A 189 4.31 -7.24 -1.30
CA PHE A 189 5.74 -7.44 -1.52
C PHE A 189 6.37 -6.33 -2.36
N ILE A 190 7.70 -6.21 -2.20
CA ILE A 190 8.57 -5.39 -3.04
C ILE A 190 9.32 -6.37 -3.93
N LYS A 191 9.19 -6.21 -5.25
CA LYS A 191 10.01 -6.94 -6.23
C LYS A 191 11.22 -6.09 -6.57
N ILE A 192 12.42 -6.66 -6.45
CA ILE A 192 13.70 -6.00 -6.75
C ILE A 192 14.41 -6.75 -7.86
N GLU A 193 14.75 -6.05 -8.93
CA GLU A 193 15.64 -6.47 -9.99
C GLU A 193 16.78 -5.45 -10.03
N SER A 194 17.98 -5.86 -9.62
CA SER A 194 19.12 -4.95 -9.51
C SER A 194 20.30 -5.49 -10.28
N THR A 195 20.98 -4.62 -11.02
CA THR A 195 22.18 -4.97 -11.78
C THR A 195 23.28 -3.98 -11.46
N VAL A 196 24.48 -4.52 -11.25
CA VAL A 196 25.73 -3.76 -11.09
C VAL A 196 26.70 -4.15 -12.19
N VAL A 197 27.25 -3.16 -12.87
CA VAL A 197 28.27 -3.34 -13.91
C VAL A 197 29.58 -2.75 -13.43
N ASN A 198 30.64 -3.56 -13.38
CA ASN A 198 32.01 -3.08 -13.17
C ASN A 198 32.54 -2.53 -14.49
N ARG A 199 32.77 -1.20 -14.57
CA ARG A 199 33.26 -0.56 -15.78
C ARG A 199 34.75 -0.77 -15.96
N GLN A 200 35.12 -1.02 -17.20
CA GLN A 200 36.53 -0.99 -17.59
C GLN A 200 37.05 0.47 -17.60
N ASP A 201 37.79 0.86 -16.57
CA ASP A 201 38.33 2.21 -16.46
C ASP A 201 39.62 2.43 -17.29
N PHE A 202 40.38 1.38 -17.60
CA PHE A 202 41.63 1.47 -18.38
C PHE A 202 41.83 0.30 -19.37
N PRO A 203 42.48 0.56 -20.52
CA PRO A 203 42.70 -0.47 -21.55
C PRO A 203 43.73 -1.55 -21.13
N PHE A 204 44.30 -1.50 -19.94
CA PHE A 204 45.31 -2.44 -19.44
C PHE A 204 45.13 -2.75 -17.95
N GLY A 205 44.07 -3.41 -17.59
CA GLY A 205 43.88 -4.00 -16.27
C GLY A 205 42.81 -3.31 -15.43
N GLY A 206 41.60 -3.84 -15.52
CA GLY A 206 40.60 -3.66 -14.50
C GLY A 206 40.85 -4.61 -13.32
N SER A 207 40.31 -4.28 -12.19
CA SER A 207 40.31 -5.13 -11.00
C SER A 207 38.99 -5.90 -10.90
N GLN A 208 38.97 -6.92 -10.07
CA GLN A 208 37.70 -7.51 -9.63
C GLN A 208 37.17 -6.69 -8.46
N ASP A 209 35.92 -6.32 -8.51
CA ASP A 209 35.24 -5.71 -7.38
C ASP A 209 34.37 -6.75 -6.66
N THR A 210 34.30 -6.65 -5.35
CA THR A 210 33.32 -7.37 -4.54
C THR A 210 32.25 -6.37 -4.16
N VAL A 211 31.02 -6.65 -4.56
CA VAL A 211 29.87 -5.79 -4.26
C VAL A 211 28.85 -6.54 -3.42
N SER A 212 28.23 -5.83 -2.50
CA SER A 212 27.15 -6.33 -1.66
C SER A 212 25.91 -5.44 -1.79
N TRP A 213 24.77 -6.10 -1.96
CA TRP A 213 23.44 -5.49 -1.88
C TRP A 213 22.90 -5.65 -0.46
N HIS A 214 22.23 -4.64 0.04
CA HIS A 214 21.52 -4.64 1.32
C HIS A 214 20.15 -4.04 1.16
N LEU A 215 19.13 -4.71 1.70
CA LEU A 215 17.77 -4.20 1.84
C LEU A 215 17.45 -4.06 3.32
N ASN A 216 17.25 -2.83 3.78
CA ASN A 216 16.85 -2.52 5.15
C ASN A 216 15.39 -2.05 5.19
N ASP A 217 14.67 -2.49 6.22
CA ASP A 217 13.30 -2.09 6.47
C ASP A 217 13.21 -0.70 7.16
N PRO A 218 12.00 -0.15 7.38
CA PRO A 218 11.82 1.13 8.07
C PRO A 218 12.31 1.15 9.53
N ALA A 219 12.58 -0.01 10.14
CA ALA A 219 13.19 -0.12 11.47
C ALA A 219 14.71 -0.24 11.42
N GLU A 220 15.32 -0.07 10.24
CA GLU A 220 16.77 -0.24 9.97
C GLU A 220 17.25 -1.69 10.19
N GLU A 221 16.35 -2.68 10.12
CA GLU A 221 16.71 -4.10 10.19
C GLU A 221 16.96 -4.64 8.78
N GLU A 222 18.10 -5.38 8.59
CA GLU A 222 18.43 -5.98 7.31
C GLU A 222 17.48 -7.16 7.01
N GLN A 223 16.77 -7.07 5.88
CA GLN A 223 15.81 -8.07 5.43
C GLN A 223 16.35 -8.93 4.28
N GLY A 224 17.30 -8.42 3.50
CA GLY A 224 17.93 -9.12 2.40
C GLY A 224 19.34 -8.63 2.15
N THR A 225 20.23 -9.57 1.81
CA THR A 225 21.61 -9.27 1.41
C THR A 225 22.10 -10.25 0.36
N HIS A 226 22.97 -9.78 -0.52
CA HIS A 226 23.61 -10.58 -1.55
C HIS A 226 25.02 -10.04 -1.82
N THR A 227 25.99 -10.89 -2.05
CA THR A 227 27.37 -10.50 -2.35
C THR A 227 27.87 -11.23 -3.57
N GLU A 228 28.49 -10.51 -4.51
CA GLU A 228 29.12 -11.08 -5.69
C GLU A 228 30.45 -10.42 -6.02
N ILE A 229 31.30 -11.20 -6.73
CA ILE A 229 32.58 -10.72 -7.27
C ILE A 229 32.37 -10.47 -8.76
N ILE A 230 32.61 -9.24 -9.20
CA ILE A 230 32.40 -8.79 -10.57
C ILE A 230 33.76 -8.53 -11.20
N GLY A 231 34.07 -9.22 -12.30
CA GLY A 231 35.28 -8.98 -13.09
C GLY A 231 35.16 -7.68 -13.89
N ASP A 232 36.32 -7.24 -14.39
CA ASP A 232 36.41 -6.08 -15.30
C ASP A 232 35.49 -6.25 -16.52
N ASP A 233 34.68 -5.25 -16.86
CA ASP A 233 33.66 -5.23 -17.92
C ASP A 233 32.60 -6.35 -17.79
N GLN A 234 32.31 -6.78 -16.57
CA GLN A 234 31.27 -7.76 -16.27
C GLN A 234 30.17 -7.17 -15.41
N ASP A 235 29.04 -7.86 -15.34
CA ASP A 235 27.89 -7.52 -14.53
C ASP A 235 27.52 -8.62 -13.55
N ALA A 236 26.81 -8.24 -12.49
CA ALA A 236 26.13 -9.13 -11.58
C ALA A 236 24.71 -8.60 -11.28
N SER A 237 23.80 -9.50 -11.02
CA SER A 237 22.39 -9.15 -10.78
C SER A 237 21.86 -9.83 -9.52
N TRP A 238 21.06 -9.08 -8.77
CA TRP A 238 20.31 -9.57 -7.63
C TRP A 238 18.83 -9.41 -7.87
N ASN A 239 18.10 -10.55 -7.91
CA ASN A 239 16.65 -10.60 -8.00
C ASN A 239 16.08 -11.06 -6.67
N TYR A 240 15.22 -10.25 -6.05
CA TYR A 240 14.72 -10.52 -4.71
C TYR A 240 13.29 -10.04 -4.54
N ASP A 241 12.45 -10.87 -3.91
CA ASP A 241 11.09 -10.53 -3.54
C ASP A 241 10.99 -10.44 -2.01
N GLN A 242 10.75 -9.25 -1.50
CA GLN A 242 10.53 -9.00 -0.07
C GLN A 242 9.04 -9.06 0.24
N TYR A 243 8.62 -10.08 0.98
CA TYR A 243 7.26 -10.24 1.48
C TYR A 243 7.10 -9.67 2.89
N ASN A 244 5.84 -9.49 3.34
CA ASN A 244 5.48 -8.88 4.63
C ASN A 244 6.06 -7.47 4.77
N VAL A 245 5.75 -6.65 3.80
CA VAL A 245 6.25 -5.28 3.71
C VAL A 245 5.66 -4.43 4.83
N MET A 246 6.51 -3.81 5.62
CA MET A 246 6.11 -2.77 6.58
C MET A 246 5.94 -1.44 5.85
N GLU A 247 4.94 -0.66 6.24
CA GLU A 247 4.75 0.71 5.77
C GLU A 247 5.91 1.61 6.19
N GLY A 248 6.38 2.45 5.28
CA GLY A 248 7.45 3.41 5.51
C GLY A 248 8.56 3.34 4.46
N ILE A 249 9.71 3.92 4.77
CA ILE A 249 10.83 4.01 3.85
C ILE A 249 11.75 2.81 4.03
N TRP A 250 11.85 1.98 2.99
CA TRP A 250 12.86 0.94 2.86
C TRP A 250 14.08 1.51 2.15
N ILE A 251 15.26 0.96 2.45
CA ILE A 251 16.53 1.42 1.88
C ILE A 251 17.19 0.25 1.15
N LEU A 252 17.35 0.40 -0.16
CA LEU A 252 18.16 -0.49 -0.99
C LEU A 252 19.51 0.18 -1.25
N SER A 253 20.59 -0.50 -0.89
CA SER A 253 21.95 0.00 -1.09
C SER A 253 22.87 -1.03 -1.75
N VAL A 254 23.87 -0.54 -2.47
CA VAL A 254 24.99 -1.30 -3.02
C VAL A 254 26.28 -0.75 -2.44
N VAL A 255 27.10 -1.65 -1.92
CA VAL A 255 28.42 -1.30 -1.31
C VAL A 255 29.51 -2.02 -2.08
N ILE A 256 30.60 -1.30 -2.40
CA ILE A 256 31.84 -1.89 -2.89
C ILE A 256 32.66 -2.30 -1.68
N ASP A 257 32.72 -3.60 -1.39
CA ASP A 257 33.46 -4.14 -0.24
C ASP A 257 34.97 -4.21 -0.50
N GLN A 258 35.32 -4.55 -1.75
CA GLN A 258 36.70 -4.64 -2.23
C GLN A 258 36.76 -4.22 -3.68
N GLY A 259 37.81 -3.50 -4.05
CA GLY A 259 38.02 -2.96 -5.37
C GLY A 259 38.17 -1.45 -5.33
N GLU A 260 38.53 -0.86 -6.45
CA GLU A 260 38.72 0.61 -6.59
C GLU A 260 38.09 1.15 -7.88
N ASP A 261 37.42 0.27 -8.67
CA ASP A 261 36.83 0.65 -9.94
C ASP A 261 35.47 1.37 -9.73
N ASN A 262 35.09 2.17 -10.69
CA ASN A 262 33.76 2.77 -10.69
C ASN A 262 32.75 1.77 -11.25
N ILE A 263 31.59 1.72 -10.65
CA ILE A 263 30.50 0.86 -11.07
C ILE A 263 29.31 1.66 -11.60
N ASP A 264 28.51 1.00 -12.42
CA ASP A 264 27.14 1.44 -12.73
C ASP A 264 26.16 0.58 -11.94
N VAL A 265 25.16 1.21 -11.34
CA VAL A 265 24.11 0.54 -10.58
C VAL A 265 22.76 0.89 -11.20
N GLU A 266 21.96 -0.13 -11.46
CA GLU A 266 20.58 0.01 -11.94
C GLU A 266 19.65 -0.84 -11.06
N HIS A 267 18.53 -0.25 -10.64
CA HIS A 267 17.47 -0.93 -9.91
C HIS A 267 16.16 -0.74 -10.65
N ASP A 268 15.41 -1.82 -10.82
CA ASP A 268 14.00 -1.84 -11.17
C ASP A 268 13.24 -2.41 -9.97
N VAL A 269 12.55 -1.56 -9.25
CA VAL A 269 11.83 -1.93 -8.03
C VAL A 269 10.35 -1.72 -8.24
N THR A 270 9.55 -2.76 -7.99
CA THR A 270 8.09 -2.65 -8.09
C THR A 270 7.44 -2.96 -6.74
N ILE A 271 6.57 -2.05 -6.30
CA ILE A 271 5.70 -2.19 -5.13
C ILE A 271 4.41 -2.86 -5.58
N LYS A 272 4.09 -4.02 -5.01
CA LYS A 272 3.04 -4.93 -5.49
C LYS A 272 1.91 -5.14 -4.48
N TYR A 273 0.68 -5.22 -5.02
CA TYR A 273 -0.53 -5.58 -4.31
C TYR A 273 -1.11 -6.86 -4.90
N LEU A 274 -1.39 -7.88 -4.07
CA LEU A 274 -1.98 -9.15 -4.51
C LEU A 274 -3.52 -9.15 -4.45
N ALA A 275 -4.13 -8.22 -3.71
CA ALA A 275 -5.57 -8.12 -3.66
C ALA A 275 -6.13 -7.75 -5.04
N GLU A 276 -7.23 -8.41 -5.41
CA GLU A 276 -7.84 -8.24 -6.71
C GLU A 276 -8.58 -6.89 -6.80
N GLU A 277 -8.38 -6.20 -7.91
CA GLU A 277 -9.20 -5.08 -8.34
C GLU A 277 -10.56 -5.56 -8.86
N SER A 278 -11.51 -4.64 -9.02
CA SER A 278 -12.77 -4.94 -9.67
C SER A 278 -12.57 -5.24 -11.16
N GLU A 279 -13.41 -6.09 -11.72
CA GLU A 279 -13.42 -6.34 -13.15
C GLU A 279 -13.73 -5.05 -13.93
N PRO A 280 -13.05 -4.77 -15.05
CA PRO A 280 -13.42 -3.67 -15.94
C PRO A 280 -14.85 -3.80 -16.47
N ASN A 281 -15.49 -2.66 -16.71
CA ASN A 281 -16.79 -2.58 -17.36
C ASN A 281 -16.70 -1.71 -18.62
N PRO A 282 -16.09 -2.20 -19.71
CA PRO A 282 -15.87 -1.43 -20.92
C PRO A 282 -17.21 -1.13 -21.65
N PHE A 283 -17.23 -0.04 -22.41
CA PHE A 283 -18.37 0.27 -23.26
C PHE A 283 -18.65 -0.86 -24.27
N PRO A 284 -19.90 -1.32 -24.45
CA PRO A 284 -20.22 -2.42 -25.37
C PRO A 284 -19.82 -2.07 -26.80
N VAL A 285 -18.95 -2.89 -27.39
CA VAL A 285 -18.53 -2.73 -28.80
C VAL A 285 -19.73 -3.09 -29.71
N GLY A 286 -20.26 -2.09 -30.43
CA GLY A 286 -21.31 -2.30 -31.45
C GLY A 286 -22.67 -1.68 -31.19
N GLU A 287 -22.83 -0.89 -30.13
CA GLU A 287 -24.03 -0.06 -29.87
C GLU A 287 -23.70 1.43 -30.10
N GLU A 288 -23.54 1.84 -31.37
CA GLU A 288 -23.55 3.27 -31.79
C GLU A 288 -24.98 3.74 -32.07
#